data_4141869537b06f8a0f8d47aa5c2405d8
#
_entry.id   4141869537b06f8a0f8d47aa5c2405d8
#
_cell.length_a   1.000
_cell.length_b   1.000
_cell.length_c   1.000
_cell.angle_alpha   90.00
_cell.angle_beta   90.00
_cell.angle_gamma   90.00
#
_symmetry.space_group_name_H-M   'P 1'
#
loop_
_entity.id
_entity.type
_entity.pdbx_description
1 polymer ?
#
loop_
_entity_poly.entity_id
_entity_poly.type
_entity_poly.pdbx_seq_one_letter_code
_entity_poly.pdbx_strand_id
1 'polypeptide(L)'
;MSIYRTLKGYNIKSVTSDPSNSKEGQIWYNNATNKIRVNILKPAAWASGGNMNTGRSNVSGAGIQTAALAFGGDSPSLNETEEYNGSSWAEQNNLNTGRRAGAGFGVQTAAVMAGGIVAPDDRYKNNSEEYNGTSWSEGNNLTTGRDILSGAGTLTAGLCFGGFAPGNTGKTEEYDGTSWSEQNDLNTVVRGSSRAGIQTSALSFGGDGPAPGIQVATEEYDGTSWTTGGNYPVAQEAGTGSSGPQTAALGFGGYTTTSTNKYDETSWTATASLATARGGLGGDGTNDTSAIAFGGAPSRNITEEFSDLGNTVTSLDVS
;
A
#
# COMPACT_ATOMS: atom_id res chain seq x y z
N MET A 1 11.71 11.66 -47.15
CA MET A 1 13.16 11.58 -47.28
C MET A 1 13.71 12.46 -46.18
N SER A 2 14.43 12.08 -45.20
CA SER A 2 15.13 10.92 -44.80
C SER A 2 15.62 11.09 -43.36
N ILE A 3 14.83 10.61 -42.45
CA ILE A 3 15.22 10.55 -41.02
C ILE A 3 16.47 9.64 -40.84
N TYR A 4 16.77 8.81 -41.84
CA TYR A 4 17.89 7.87 -41.83
C TYR A 4 19.29 8.46 -41.98
N ARG A 5 19.44 9.77 -42.28
CA ARG A 5 20.76 10.35 -42.52
C ARG A 5 21.57 10.72 -41.26
N THR A 6 20.94 10.78 -40.12
CA THR A 6 21.61 11.18 -38.87
C THR A 6 22.10 10.02 -38.01
N LEU A 7 21.63 8.81 -38.23
CA LEU A 7 22.11 7.60 -37.55
C LEU A 7 23.14 6.87 -38.42
N LYS A 8 24.32 7.43 -38.59
CA LYS A 8 25.41 6.81 -39.36
C LYS A 8 25.77 5.45 -38.80
N GLY A 9 25.54 4.39 -39.57
CA GLY A 9 26.13 3.08 -39.35
C GLY A 9 25.22 2.02 -38.75
N TYR A 10 23.95 2.26 -38.49
CA TYR A 10 23.04 1.26 -37.94
C TYR A 10 21.84 1.04 -38.87
N ASN A 11 21.59 -0.24 -39.20
CA ASN A 11 20.35 -0.65 -39.89
C ASN A 11 19.22 -0.68 -38.84
N ILE A 12 18.36 0.34 -38.85
CA ILE A 12 17.17 0.35 -38.01
C ILE A 12 16.13 -0.57 -38.64
N LYS A 13 15.73 -1.61 -37.89
CA LYS A 13 14.67 -2.53 -38.32
C LYS A 13 13.34 -1.78 -38.44
N SER A 14 12.69 -1.95 -39.58
CA SER A 14 11.34 -1.41 -39.81
C SER A 14 10.31 -2.48 -39.46
N VAL A 15 9.31 -2.12 -38.69
CA VAL A 15 8.25 -3.02 -38.20
C VAL A 15 6.89 -2.35 -38.28
N THR A 16 5.82 -3.13 -38.36
CA THR A 16 4.43 -2.63 -38.36
C THR A 16 3.82 -2.50 -36.97
N SER A 17 4.46 -3.08 -35.94
CA SER A 17 4.08 -2.98 -34.54
C SER A 17 5.33 -3.00 -33.68
N ASP A 18 5.27 -2.44 -32.49
CA ASP A 18 6.37 -2.50 -31.53
C ASP A 18 6.63 -3.95 -31.10
N PRO A 19 7.90 -4.45 -31.11
CA PRO A 19 8.21 -5.82 -30.70
C PRO A 19 7.86 -6.03 -29.21
N SER A 20 7.16 -7.12 -28.89
CA SER A 20 6.77 -7.47 -27.52
C SER A 20 7.96 -7.91 -26.64
N ASN A 21 9.07 -8.32 -27.26
CA ASN A 21 10.28 -8.81 -26.61
C ASN A 21 11.50 -7.93 -26.88
N SER A 22 11.30 -6.62 -27.09
CA SER A 22 12.40 -5.70 -27.32
C SER A 22 13.29 -5.58 -26.07
N LYS A 23 14.61 -5.49 -26.29
CA LYS A 23 15.60 -5.35 -25.23
C LYS A 23 15.91 -3.88 -24.97
N GLU A 24 16.41 -3.56 -23.78
CA GLU A 24 16.90 -2.23 -23.45
C GLU A 24 17.90 -1.73 -24.50
N GLY A 25 17.75 -0.45 -24.89
CA GLY A 25 18.58 0.20 -25.90
C GLY A 25 18.24 -0.21 -27.35
N GLN A 26 17.33 -1.14 -27.56
CA GLN A 26 16.91 -1.52 -28.91
C GLN A 26 16.12 -0.41 -29.58
N ILE A 27 16.46 -0.09 -30.82
CA ILE A 27 15.83 0.98 -31.63
C ILE A 27 15.20 0.35 -32.88
N TRP A 28 14.01 0.81 -33.25
CA TRP A 28 13.32 0.41 -34.49
C TRP A 28 12.47 1.56 -35.06
N TYR A 29 12.09 1.43 -36.30
CA TYR A 29 11.12 2.31 -36.95
C TYR A 29 9.76 1.63 -37.03
N ASN A 30 8.74 2.24 -36.44
CA ASN A 30 7.37 1.72 -36.48
C ASN A 30 6.63 2.39 -37.66
N ASN A 31 6.35 1.62 -38.70
CA ASN A 31 5.68 2.11 -39.94
C ASN A 31 4.23 2.52 -39.70
N ALA A 32 3.55 1.92 -38.73
CA ALA A 32 2.14 2.24 -38.45
C ALA A 32 2.01 3.63 -37.81
N THR A 33 3.00 4.03 -37.00
CA THR A 33 3.00 5.33 -36.31
C THR A 33 3.92 6.34 -36.95
N ASN A 34 4.74 5.95 -37.93
CA ASN A 34 5.80 6.76 -38.55
C ASN A 34 6.81 7.35 -37.55
N LYS A 35 7.15 6.57 -36.51
CA LYS A 35 8.05 7.02 -35.44
C LYS A 35 9.25 6.10 -35.25
N ILE A 36 10.40 6.69 -34.92
CA ILE A 36 11.51 5.93 -34.35
C ILE A 36 11.14 5.64 -32.90
N ARG A 37 11.30 4.40 -32.49
CA ARG A 37 10.99 3.90 -31.16
C ARG A 37 12.24 3.34 -30.53
N VAL A 38 12.37 3.50 -29.24
CA VAL A 38 13.45 2.93 -28.44
C VAL A 38 12.86 2.28 -27.19
N ASN A 39 13.41 1.15 -26.81
CA ASN A 39 13.14 0.55 -25.52
C ASN A 39 14.16 1.07 -24.51
N ILE A 40 13.70 1.77 -23.50
CA ILE A 40 14.53 2.31 -22.43
C ILE A 40 14.10 1.71 -21.08
N LEU A 41 15.09 1.42 -20.24
CA LEU A 41 14.81 1.12 -18.84
C LEU A 41 14.39 2.40 -18.14
N LYS A 42 13.19 2.39 -17.56
CA LYS A 42 12.78 3.38 -16.58
C LYS A 42 12.99 2.76 -15.20
N PRO A 43 13.97 3.21 -14.44
CA PRO A 43 14.20 2.68 -13.11
C PRO A 43 12.99 2.96 -12.22
N ALA A 44 12.79 2.12 -11.22
CA ALA A 44 11.83 2.37 -10.17
C ALA A 44 12.08 3.73 -9.53
N ALA A 45 11.00 4.47 -9.24
CA ALA A 45 11.09 5.78 -8.61
C ALA A 45 9.83 6.11 -7.82
N TRP A 46 9.98 6.91 -6.78
CA TRP A 46 8.91 7.66 -6.13
C TRP A 46 8.86 9.08 -6.71
N ALA A 47 7.68 9.57 -6.98
CA ALA A 47 7.41 10.92 -7.44
C ALA A 47 6.39 11.59 -6.51
N SER A 48 6.44 12.91 -6.37
CA SER A 48 5.46 13.66 -5.60
C SER A 48 4.09 13.61 -6.29
N GLY A 49 3.05 13.21 -5.56
CA GLY A 49 1.65 13.36 -5.93
C GLY A 49 1.03 14.63 -5.35
N GLY A 50 -0.28 14.84 -5.58
CA GLY A 50 -1.02 15.91 -4.93
C GLY A 50 -1.14 15.67 -3.43
N ASN A 51 -0.90 16.70 -2.62
CA ASN A 51 -0.96 16.59 -1.16
C ASN A 51 -2.41 16.40 -0.67
N MET A 52 -2.56 15.67 0.44
CA MET A 52 -3.83 15.60 1.19
C MET A 52 -4.27 16.99 1.65
N ASN A 53 -5.57 17.23 1.71
CA ASN A 53 -6.14 18.48 2.23
C ASN A 53 -5.94 18.58 3.76
N THR A 54 -6.14 17.46 4.46
CA THR A 54 -5.92 17.37 5.92
C THR A 54 -4.73 16.51 6.24
N GLY A 55 -3.66 17.11 6.76
CA GLY A 55 -2.45 16.40 7.14
C GLY A 55 -2.64 15.57 8.41
N ARG A 56 -2.34 14.25 8.34
CA ARG A 56 -2.58 13.29 9.44
C ARG A 56 -1.59 12.13 9.41
N SER A 57 -1.37 11.53 10.57
CA SER A 57 -0.64 10.26 10.70
C SER A 57 -1.53 9.19 11.35
N ASN A 58 -1.05 7.96 11.43
CA ASN A 58 -1.86 6.80 11.82
C ASN A 58 -3.17 6.71 11.03
N VAL A 59 -3.07 7.11 9.75
CA VAL A 59 -4.16 7.15 8.78
C VAL A 59 -4.37 5.75 8.19
N SER A 60 -5.63 5.38 8.04
CA SER A 60 -6.00 4.15 7.34
C SER A 60 -6.26 4.43 5.86
N GLY A 61 -6.09 3.41 5.02
CA GLY A 61 -6.26 3.53 3.59
C GLY A 61 -6.89 2.32 2.95
N ALA A 62 -7.38 2.53 1.72
CA ALA A 62 -7.87 1.51 0.80
C ALA A 62 -7.69 1.98 -0.64
N GLY A 63 -7.60 1.04 -1.59
CA GLY A 63 -7.61 1.37 -3.01
C GLY A 63 -6.33 1.05 -3.75
N ILE A 64 -6.00 1.89 -4.74
CA ILE A 64 -4.83 1.74 -5.61
C ILE A 64 -4.17 3.11 -5.85
N GLN A 65 -3.00 3.14 -6.46
CA GLN A 65 -2.23 4.36 -6.73
C GLN A 65 -3.05 5.50 -7.35
N THR A 66 -3.92 5.20 -8.31
CA THR A 66 -4.71 6.20 -9.05
C THR A 66 -6.13 6.39 -8.50
N ALA A 67 -6.52 5.62 -7.48
CA ALA A 67 -7.84 5.66 -6.85
C ALA A 67 -7.72 5.18 -5.41
N ALA A 68 -7.13 6.01 -4.55
CA ALA A 68 -6.92 5.72 -3.13
C ALA A 68 -7.97 6.44 -2.26
N LEU A 69 -8.23 5.86 -1.10
CA LEU A 69 -9.08 6.41 -0.05
C LEU A 69 -8.24 6.55 1.21
N ALA A 70 -8.24 7.71 1.84
CA ALA A 70 -7.62 7.98 3.14
C ALA A 70 -8.70 8.34 4.15
N PHE A 71 -8.70 7.69 5.30
CA PHE A 71 -9.73 7.93 6.31
C PHE A 71 -9.20 7.77 7.74
N GLY A 72 -9.80 8.52 8.66
CA GLY A 72 -9.35 8.58 10.05
C GLY A 72 -7.96 9.19 10.20
N GLY A 73 -7.30 8.87 11.27
CA GLY A 73 -5.96 9.37 11.62
C GLY A 73 -5.94 10.16 12.90
N ASP A 74 -4.76 10.65 13.27
CA ASP A 74 -4.56 11.41 14.51
C ASP A 74 -4.45 12.91 14.30
N SER A 75 -5.09 13.63 15.24
CA SER A 75 -4.93 15.04 15.61
C SER A 75 -6.22 15.60 16.24
N PRO A 76 -6.73 15.10 17.37
CA PRO A 76 -6.39 13.88 18.17
C PRO A 76 -6.95 12.55 17.64
N SER A 77 -8.12 12.52 17.00
CA SER A 77 -8.74 11.37 16.29
C SER A 77 -9.68 11.95 15.26
N LEU A 78 -9.28 11.86 14.02
CA LEU A 78 -9.98 12.47 12.91
C LEU A 78 -11.04 11.52 12.35
N ASN A 79 -12.09 12.07 11.76
CA ASN A 79 -13.09 11.32 11.01
C ASN A 79 -13.08 11.64 9.51
N GLU A 80 -12.21 12.54 9.07
CA GLU A 80 -12.11 12.96 7.69
C GLU A 80 -11.82 11.79 6.76
N THR A 81 -12.47 11.83 5.59
CA THR A 81 -12.27 10.92 4.48
C THR A 81 -11.92 11.73 3.23
N GLU A 82 -10.88 11.33 2.54
CA GLU A 82 -10.45 11.94 1.29
C GLU A 82 -10.24 10.88 0.21
N GLU A 83 -10.66 11.19 -1.02
CA GLU A 83 -10.44 10.35 -2.22
C GLU A 83 -9.37 10.95 -3.12
N TYR A 84 -8.46 10.10 -3.61
CA TYR A 84 -7.43 10.43 -4.57
C TYR A 84 -7.83 9.99 -5.98
N ASN A 85 -7.68 10.88 -6.96
CA ASN A 85 -8.05 10.61 -8.35
C ASN A 85 -6.85 10.40 -9.30
N GLY A 86 -5.66 10.13 -8.74
CA GLY A 86 -4.41 10.04 -9.49
C GLY A 86 -3.69 11.38 -9.67
N SER A 87 -4.21 12.49 -9.11
CA SER A 87 -3.60 13.81 -9.20
C SER A 87 -3.83 14.67 -7.96
N SER A 88 -5.01 14.58 -7.35
CA SER A 88 -5.42 15.41 -6.21
C SER A 88 -6.36 14.66 -5.28
N TRP A 89 -6.40 15.10 -4.03
CA TRP A 89 -7.32 14.62 -3.02
C TRP A 89 -8.57 15.51 -2.94
N ALA A 90 -9.72 14.89 -2.71
CA ALA A 90 -11.00 15.56 -2.53
C ALA A 90 -11.70 15.02 -1.27
N GLU A 91 -12.23 15.94 -0.45
CA GLU A 91 -13.00 15.61 0.74
C GLU A 91 -14.27 14.84 0.39
N GLN A 92 -14.59 13.83 1.21
CA GLN A 92 -15.79 13.00 1.11
C GLN A 92 -16.55 13.01 2.43
N ASN A 93 -17.67 12.26 2.51
CA ASN A 93 -18.40 12.10 3.77
C ASN A 93 -17.55 11.32 4.78
N ASN A 94 -17.49 11.86 5.98
CA ASN A 94 -16.63 11.41 7.05
C ASN A 94 -17.11 10.12 7.70
N LEU A 95 -16.18 9.40 8.37
CA LEU A 95 -16.50 8.35 9.34
C LEU A 95 -17.53 8.86 10.36
N ASN A 96 -18.46 8.01 10.79
CA ASN A 96 -19.39 8.35 11.85
C ASN A 96 -18.67 8.58 13.17
N THR A 97 -17.56 7.86 13.40
CA THR A 97 -16.74 7.99 14.61
C THR A 97 -15.29 8.22 14.24
N GLY A 98 -14.74 9.39 14.62
CA GLY A 98 -13.33 9.71 14.41
C GLY A 98 -12.43 8.76 15.17
N ARG A 99 -11.48 8.13 14.47
CA ARG A 99 -10.55 7.15 15.04
C ARG A 99 -9.19 7.13 14.32
N ARG A 100 -8.19 6.65 15.03
CA ARG A 100 -6.82 6.46 14.53
C ARG A 100 -6.35 5.02 14.73
N ALA A 101 -5.31 4.64 14.02
CA ALA A 101 -4.63 3.37 14.21
C ALA A 101 -5.56 2.12 14.13
N GLY A 102 -6.61 2.21 13.32
CA GLY A 102 -7.44 1.07 12.96
C GLY A 102 -6.99 0.42 11.66
N ALA A 103 -7.52 -0.75 11.37
CA ALA A 103 -7.30 -1.44 10.10
C ALA A 103 -8.18 -0.82 9.01
N GLY A 104 -7.57 -0.44 7.89
CA GLY A 104 -8.26 -0.05 6.67
C GLY A 104 -7.97 -1.04 5.55
N PHE A 105 -8.97 -1.41 4.75
CA PHE A 105 -8.82 -2.26 3.56
C PHE A 105 -10.00 -2.11 2.61
N GLY A 106 -9.85 -2.62 1.39
CA GLY A 106 -10.86 -2.55 0.34
C GLY A 106 -10.39 -1.76 -0.88
N VAL A 107 -11.35 -1.14 -1.56
CA VAL A 107 -11.09 -0.24 -2.70
C VAL A 107 -11.68 1.14 -2.41
N GLN A 108 -11.33 2.15 -3.20
CA GLN A 108 -11.78 3.55 -3.00
C GLN A 108 -13.30 3.66 -2.80
N THR A 109 -14.08 2.87 -3.52
CA THR A 109 -15.57 2.93 -3.50
C THR A 109 -16.23 1.89 -2.60
N ALA A 110 -15.45 1.03 -1.92
CA ALA A 110 -15.95 -0.04 -1.06
C ALA A 110 -14.86 -0.44 -0.06
N ALA A 111 -14.86 0.18 1.12
CA ALA A 111 -13.80 0.04 2.12
C ALA A 111 -14.36 -0.28 3.52
N VAL A 112 -13.49 -0.80 4.37
CA VAL A 112 -13.77 -1.06 5.78
C VAL A 112 -12.76 -0.32 6.64
N MET A 113 -13.25 0.26 7.73
CA MET A 113 -12.46 0.73 8.88
C MET A 113 -12.81 -0.10 10.09
N ALA A 114 -11.87 -0.85 10.66
CA ALA A 114 -12.11 -1.72 11.80
C ALA A 114 -11.17 -1.43 12.97
N GLY A 115 -11.71 -1.47 14.20
CA GLY A 115 -10.94 -1.24 15.42
C GLY A 115 -10.42 0.19 15.57
N GLY A 116 -9.26 0.32 16.20
CA GLY A 116 -8.58 1.60 16.43
C GLY A 116 -8.89 2.25 17.76
N ILE A 117 -8.41 3.48 17.93
CA ILE A 117 -8.54 4.31 19.13
C ILE A 117 -9.46 5.48 18.84
N VAL A 118 -10.36 5.77 19.79
CA VAL A 118 -11.25 6.94 19.78
C VAL A 118 -10.90 7.85 20.95
N ALA A 119 -10.58 9.12 20.65
CA ALA A 119 -10.37 10.13 21.70
C ALA A 119 -11.74 10.57 22.32
N PRO A 120 -11.76 11.05 23.57
CA PRO A 120 -10.62 11.30 24.47
C PRO A 120 -10.25 10.15 25.40
N ASP A 121 -11.01 9.05 25.41
CA ASP A 121 -10.80 7.94 26.34
C ASP A 121 -9.67 6.99 25.93
N ASP A 122 -9.08 7.20 24.74
CA ASP A 122 -7.95 6.47 24.18
C ASP A 122 -8.03 4.92 24.37
N ARG A 123 -9.26 4.41 24.26
CA ARG A 123 -9.51 2.98 24.37
C ARG A 123 -9.63 2.35 22.99
N TYR A 124 -9.01 1.21 22.84
CA TYR A 124 -9.17 0.40 21.65
C TYR A 124 -10.63 -0.06 21.49
N LYS A 125 -11.13 0.03 20.27
CA LYS A 125 -12.50 -0.26 19.91
C LYS A 125 -12.58 -1.56 19.10
N ASN A 126 -13.77 -2.13 19.08
CA ASN A 126 -14.10 -3.27 18.20
C ASN A 126 -15.05 -2.88 17.06
N ASN A 127 -15.53 -1.64 17.03
CA ASN A 127 -16.43 -1.15 15.98
C ASN A 127 -15.79 -1.25 14.59
N SER A 128 -16.60 -1.55 13.59
CA SER A 128 -16.25 -1.35 12.20
C SER A 128 -17.23 -0.42 11.51
N GLU A 129 -16.76 0.24 10.45
CA GLU A 129 -17.57 1.05 9.55
C GLU A 129 -17.26 0.67 8.11
N GLU A 130 -18.29 0.69 7.26
CA GLU A 130 -18.24 0.33 5.86
C GLU A 130 -18.51 1.55 4.98
N TYR A 131 -17.67 1.75 3.97
CA TYR A 131 -17.78 2.80 2.96
C TYR A 131 -18.39 2.24 1.67
N ASN A 132 -19.39 2.91 1.14
CA ASN A 132 -20.10 2.50 -0.08
C ASN A 132 -19.76 3.36 -1.31
N GLY A 133 -18.68 4.14 -1.26
CA GLY A 133 -18.30 5.10 -2.31
C GLY A 133 -18.94 6.48 -2.12
N THR A 134 -19.76 6.66 -1.08
CA THR A 134 -20.41 7.95 -0.80
C THR A 134 -20.47 8.25 0.69
N SER A 135 -20.77 7.25 1.52
CA SER A 135 -20.97 7.43 2.97
C SER A 135 -20.52 6.20 3.74
N TRP A 136 -20.21 6.44 5.02
CA TRP A 136 -19.89 5.40 5.98
C TRP A 136 -21.15 4.95 6.73
N SER A 137 -21.25 3.66 7.00
CA SER A 137 -22.28 3.05 7.83
C SER A 137 -21.66 2.08 8.83
N GLU A 138 -22.27 1.95 10.01
CA GLU A 138 -21.83 0.96 11.01
C GLU A 138 -21.94 -0.46 10.45
N GLY A 139 -20.84 -1.21 10.57
CA GLY A 139 -20.76 -2.65 10.32
C GLY A 139 -20.82 -3.44 11.63
N ASN A 140 -20.76 -4.77 11.54
CA ASN A 140 -20.64 -5.62 12.70
C ASN A 140 -19.23 -5.55 13.31
N ASN A 141 -19.17 -5.69 14.62
CA ASN A 141 -17.96 -5.46 15.39
C ASN A 141 -16.99 -6.65 15.35
N LEU A 142 -15.68 -6.38 15.40
CA LEU A 142 -14.65 -7.36 15.75
C LEU A 142 -15.01 -8.08 17.06
N THR A 143 -14.65 -9.33 17.20
CA THR A 143 -14.84 -10.09 18.45
C THR A 143 -13.97 -9.52 19.58
N THR A 144 -12.81 -8.98 19.24
CA THR A 144 -11.89 -8.36 20.21
C THR A 144 -11.52 -6.94 19.79
N GLY A 145 -11.82 -5.94 20.63
CA GLY A 145 -11.40 -4.56 20.42
C GLY A 145 -9.89 -4.43 20.43
N ARG A 146 -9.31 -3.85 19.38
CA ARG A 146 -7.86 -3.70 19.19
C ARG A 146 -7.52 -2.39 18.48
N ASP A 147 -6.33 -1.88 18.76
CA ASP A 147 -5.73 -0.79 18.00
C ASP A 147 -4.40 -1.21 17.36
N ILE A 148 -3.88 -0.37 16.50
CA ILE A 148 -2.62 -0.59 15.78
C ILE A 148 -2.61 -1.99 15.11
N LEU A 149 -3.76 -2.42 14.64
CA LEU A 149 -3.97 -3.68 13.93
C LEU A 149 -3.83 -3.47 12.42
N SER A 150 -3.56 -4.55 11.71
CA SER A 150 -3.46 -4.55 10.25
C SER A 150 -4.68 -5.20 9.62
N GLY A 151 -4.99 -4.83 8.36
CA GLY A 151 -6.12 -5.41 7.65
C GLY A 151 -5.89 -5.51 6.16
N ALA A 152 -6.38 -6.58 5.54
CA ALA A 152 -6.27 -6.87 4.12
C ALA A 152 -7.61 -7.38 3.56
N GLY A 153 -7.78 -7.33 2.24
CA GLY A 153 -8.97 -7.88 1.59
C GLY A 153 -9.91 -6.85 1.01
N THR A 154 -11.19 -7.22 0.92
CA THR A 154 -12.27 -6.43 0.34
C THR A 154 -13.40 -6.20 1.35
N LEU A 155 -14.36 -5.35 1.02
CA LEU A 155 -15.56 -5.10 1.84
C LEU A 155 -16.30 -6.38 2.23
N THR A 156 -16.31 -7.39 1.37
CA THR A 156 -17.06 -8.65 1.58
C THR A 156 -16.18 -9.85 1.88
N ALA A 157 -14.87 -9.68 1.96
CA ALA A 157 -13.87 -10.70 2.29
C ALA A 157 -12.64 -10.03 2.89
N GLY A 158 -12.74 -9.64 4.16
CA GLY A 158 -11.74 -8.89 4.90
C GLY A 158 -10.98 -9.75 5.90
N LEU A 159 -9.81 -9.29 6.28
CA LEU A 159 -8.97 -9.89 7.30
C LEU A 159 -8.40 -8.81 8.20
N CYS A 160 -8.46 -8.99 9.52
CA CYS A 160 -7.77 -8.16 10.50
C CYS A 160 -6.86 -9.03 11.35
N PHE A 161 -5.62 -8.60 11.55
CA PHE A 161 -4.62 -9.37 12.30
C PHE A 161 -3.67 -8.51 13.13
N GLY A 162 -3.11 -9.12 14.18
CA GLY A 162 -2.22 -8.44 15.11
C GLY A 162 -2.91 -7.34 15.90
N GLY A 163 -2.13 -6.38 16.38
CA GLY A 163 -2.59 -5.22 17.12
C GLY A 163 -2.33 -5.26 18.61
N PHE A 164 -2.97 -4.34 19.35
CA PHE A 164 -2.83 -4.20 20.78
C PHE A 164 -4.20 -4.26 21.50
N ALA A 165 -4.31 -5.15 22.50
CA ALA A 165 -5.53 -5.32 23.29
C ALA A 165 -5.22 -6.02 24.62
N PRO A 166 -5.12 -5.38 25.64
CA PRO A 166 -4.17 -4.82 26.61
C PRO A 166 -2.75 -5.44 26.57
N GLY A 167 -2.21 -5.63 25.38
CA GLY A 167 -0.89 -6.15 25.06
C GLY A 167 -0.83 -6.47 23.58
N ASN A 168 0.38 -6.66 23.03
CA ASN A 168 0.51 -7.11 21.65
C ASN A 168 -0.18 -8.47 21.50
N THR A 169 -0.85 -8.67 20.38
CA THR A 169 -1.61 -9.89 20.10
C THR A 169 -1.34 -10.40 18.68
N GLY A 170 -1.49 -11.71 18.50
CA GLY A 170 -1.47 -12.34 17.17
C GLY A 170 -2.86 -12.57 16.58
N LYS A 171 -3.94 -12.15 17.26
CA LYS A 171 -5.31 -12.45 16.85
C LYS A 171 -5.58 -12.13 15.41
N THR A 172 -6.22 -13.09 14.72
CA THR A 172 -6.67 -12.98 13.35
C THR A 172 -8.18 -13.17 13.30
N GLU A 173 -8.87 -12.27 12.60
CA GLU A 173 -10.32 -12.34 12.39
C GLU A 173 -10.64 -12.13 10.91
N GLU A 174 -11.53 -12.95 10.36
CA GLU A 174 -12.06 -12.82 9.01
C GLU A 174 -13.43 -12.16 8.99
N TYR A 175 -13.66 -11.33 7.98
CA TYR A 175 -14.93 -10.66 7.70
C TYR A 175 -15.55 -11.21 6.41
N ASP A 176 -16.84 -11.63 6.48
CA ASP A 176 -17.58 -12.17 5.34
C ASP A 176 -18.50 -11.15 4.64
N GLY A 177 -18.37 -9.87 4.98
CA GLY A 177 -19.29 -8.81 4.54
C GLY A 177 -20.48 -8.60 5.48
N THR A 178 -20.55 -9.39 6.56
CA THR A 178 -21.65 -9.29 7.55
C THR A 178 -21.13 -9.49 8.96
N SER A 179 -20.25 -10.46 9.19
CA SER A 179 -19.81 -10.84 10.54
C SER A 179 -18.31 -11.12 10.57
N TRP A 180 -17.72 -10.95 11.75
CA TRP A 180 -16.32 -11.29 12.03
C TRP A 180 -16.23 -12.66 12.73
N SER A 181 -15.27 -13.46 12.33
CA SER A 181 -14.98 -14.77 12.92
C SER A 181 -13.48 -14.94 13.22
N GLU A 182 -13.17 -15.47 14.42
CA GLU A 182 -11.78 -15.74 14.80
C GLU A 182 -11.20 -16.89 13.96
N GLN A 183 -9.94 -16.72 13.57
CA GLN A 183 -9.12 -17.67 12.80
C GLN A 183 -7.83 -18.01 13.57
N ASN A 184 -6.96 -18.81 12.96
CA ASN A 184 -5.65 -19.10 13.54
C ASN A 184 -4.79 -17.83 13.60
N ASP A 185 -4.21 -17.59 14.77
CA ASP A 185 -3.41 -16.41 15.08
C ASP A 185 -2.07 -16.39 14.35
N LEU A 186 -1.49 -15.19 14.18
CA LEU A 186 -0.08 -15.01 13.81
C LEU A 186 0.82 -15.81 14.77
N ASN A 187 1.89 -16.41 14.25
CA ASN A 187 2.90 -17.09 15.06
C ASN A 187 3.68 -16.09 15.93
N THR A 188 3.84 -14.86 15.45
CA THR A 188 4.50 -13.76 16.18
C THR A 188 3.46 -12.74 16.63
N VAL A 189 3.32 -12.53 17.94
CA VAL A 189 2.47 -11.46 18.46
C VAL A 189 3.06 -10.10 18.08
N VAL A 190 2.29 -9.26 17.41
CA VAL A 190 2.79 -8.00 16.84
C VAL A 190 1.69 -6.95 16.74
N ARG A 191 2.04 -5.68 16.92
CA ARG A 191 1.20 -4.54 16.57
C ARG A 191 1.86 -3.73 15.47
N GLY A 192 1.05 -3.07 14.64
CA GLY A 192 1.52 -2.18 13.59
C GLY A 192 2.41 -2.85 12.56
N SER A 193 2.23 -4.15 12.33
CA SER A 193 2.83 -4.78 11.16
C SER A 193 2.29 -4.14 9.89
N SER A 194 3.09 -4.11 8.86
CA SER A 194 2.62 -3.79 7.52
C SER A 194 1.87 -4.98 6.92
N ARG A 195 1.09 -4.70 5.88
CA ARG A 195 0.16 -5.67 5.32
C ARG A 195 0.18 -5.68 3.80
N ALA A 196 -0.13 -6.82 3.20
CA ALA A 196 -0.44 -6.92 1.77
C ALA A 196 -1.42 -8.08 1.54
N GLY A 197 -2.02 -8.15 0.36
CA GLY A 197 -2.83 -9.29 -0.05
C GLY A 197 -4.33 -9.14 0.21
N ILE A 198 -4.98 -10.30 0.24
CA ILE A 198 -6.43 -10.47 0.40
C ILE A 198 -6.72 -11.45 1.55
N GLN A 199 -7.99 -11.63 1.92
CA GLN A 199 -8.41 -12.51 3.01
C GLN A 199 -7.78 -13.91 2.97
N THR A 200 -7.71 -14.54 1.80
CA THR A 200 -7.21 -15.91 1.64
C THR A 200 -5.72 -16.00 1.27
N SER A 201 -5.03 -14.88 1.17
CA SER A 201 -3.61 -14.81 0.80
C SER A 201 -3.07 -13.46 1.25
N ALA A 202 -2.76 -13.34 2.54
CA ALA A 202 -2.30 -12.09 3.17
C ALA A 202 -0.85 -12.19 3.65
N LEU A 203 -0.23 -11.04 3.80
CA LEU A 203 1.13 -10.88 4.30
C LEU A 203 1.13 -9.95 5.49
N SER A 204 1.83 -10.34 6.56
CA SER A 204 2.18 -9.51 7.71
C SER A 204 3.69 -9.40 7.80
N PHE A 205 4.25 -8.20 7.96
CA PHE A 205 5.69 -8.03 8.09
C PHE A 205 6.09 -6.83 8.95
N GLY A 206 7.21 -6.95 9.66
CA GLY A 206 7.69 -5.91 10.56
C GLY A 206 6.77 -5.67 11.76
N GLY A 207 6.75 -4.44 12.27
CA GLY A 207 5.94 -4.03 13.40
C GLY A 207 6.66 -4.10 14.74
N ASP A 208 5.92 -3.89 15.84
CA ASP A 208 6.42 -3.88 17.20
C ASP A 208 5.87 -5.10 17.97
N GLY A 209 6.76 -5.93 18.47
CA GLY A 209 6.47 -7.16 19.23
C GLY A 209 6.83 -7.03 20.70
N PRO A 210 6.71 -8.11 21.47
CA PRO A 210 7.30 -8.17 22.81
C PRO A 210 8.83 -8.04 22.74
N ALA A 211 9.45 -7.66 23.86
CA ALA A 211 10.90 -7.45 23.93
C ALA A 211 11.71 -8.53 23.17
N PRO A 212 12.70 -8.14 22.36
CA PRO A 212 13.32 -6.81 22.28
C PRO A 212 12.58 -5.75 21.44
N GLY A 213 11.32 -5.93 21.07
CA GLY A 213 10.46 -4.91 20.47
C GLY A 213 10.32 -5.05 18.95
N ILE A 214 11.07 -4.28 18.17
CA ILE A 214 10.88 -4.17 16.72
C ILE A 214 11.15 -5.50 16.01
N GLN A 215 10.20 -5.92 15.18
CA GLN A 215 10.23 -7.19 14.46
C GLN A 215 10.70 -7.02 13.00
N VAL A 216 11.25 -8.10 12.49
CA VAL A 216 11.57 -8.27 11.06
C VAL A 216 10.83 -9.47 10.47
N ALA A 217 10.05 -10.18 11.27
CA ALA A 217 9.30 -11.33 10.82
C ALA A 217 8.38 -10.97 9.67
N THR A 218 8.31 -11.86 8.69
CA THR A 218 7.28 -11.89 7.66
C THR A 218 6.49 -13.18 7.85
N GLU A 219 5.17 -13.08 7.84
CA GLU A 219 4.27 -14.23 7.89
C GLU A 219 3.26 -14.17 6.76
N GLU A 220 2.99 -15.31 6.17
CA GLU A 220 2.09 -15.53 5.05
C GLU A 220 0.85 -16.29 5.49
N TYR A 221 -0.33 -15.77 5.16
CA TYR A 221 -1.63 -16.38 5.41
C TYR A 221 -2.13 -17.11 4.16
N ASP A 222 -2.60 -18.34 4.33
CA ASP A 222 -3.12 -19.18 3.26
C ASP A 222 -4.66 -19.30 3.23
N GLY A 223 -5.36 -18.46 4.01
CA GLY A 223 -6.80 -18.56 4.24
C GLY A 223 -7.16 -19.44 5.43
N THR A 224 -6.18 -20.01 6.13
CA THR A 224 -6.41 -20.88 7.30
C THR A 224 -5.37 -20.66 8.39
N SER A 225 -4.11 -20.55 8.02
CA SER A 225 -2.98 -20.48 8.96
C SER A 225 -1.87 -19.56 8.45
N TRP A 226 -1.05 -19.11 9.38
CA TRP A 226 0.13 -18.29 9.11
C TRP A 226 1.38 -19.15 9.07
N THR A 227 2.25 -18.91 8.09
CA THR A 227 3.55 -19.54 7.93
C THR A 227 4.65 -18.48 7.80
N THR A 228 5.85 -18.80 8.29
CA THR A 228 6.98 -17.86 8.24
C THR A 228 7.54 -17.73 6.82
N GLY A 229 7.62 -16.48 6.34
CA GLY A 229 8.31 -16.11 5.10
C GLY A 229 9.71 -15.52 5.33
N GLY A 230 10.32 -14.99 4.28
CA GLY A 230 11.63 -14.31 4.36
C GLY A 230 11.56 -13.01 5.15
N ASN A 231 12.47 -12.79 6.09
CA ASN A 231 12.46 -11.61 6.96
C ASN A 231 12.52 -10.28 6.20
N TYR A 232 11.71 -9.32 6.65
CA TYR A 232 11.77 -7.94 6.17
C TYR A 232 13.14 -7.32 6.52
N PRO A 233 13.85 -6.70 5.57
CA PRO A 233 15.27 -6.35 5.75
C PRO A 233 15.51 -5.19 6.73
N VAL A 234 14.47 -4.45 7.08
CA VAL A 234 14.58 -3.27 7.93
C VAL A 234 13.68 -3.44 9.15
N ALA A 235 14.28 -3.53 10.34
CA ALA A 235 13.52 -3.50 11.58
C ALA A 235 12.78 -2.16 11.71
N GLN A 236 11.45 -2.20 11.77
CA GLN A 236 10.60 -1.01 11.77
C GLN A 236 9.53 -1.10 12.84
N GLU A 237 9.38 0.01 13.57
CA GLU A 237 8.21 0.24 14.39
C GLU A 237 6.96 0.42 13.52
N ALA A 238 5.81 0.29 14.18
CA ALA A 238 4.48 0.46 13.60
C ALA A 238 4.38 1.61 12.59
N GLY A 239 3.65 1.39 11.50
CA GLY A 239 3.23 2.45 10.60
C GLY A 239 4.04 2.59 9.33
N THR A 240 4.53 1.49 8.78
CA THR A 240 5.00 1.46 7.40
C THR A 240 3.81 1.32 6.45
N GLY A 241 3.89 1.98 5.29
CA GLY A 241 2.95 1.77 4.19
C GLY A 241 3.26 0.46 3.46
N SER A 242 2.25 -0.06 2.81
CA SER A 242 2.40 -1.28 2.01
C SER A 242 1.37 -1.36 0.90
N SER A 243 1.63 -2.18 -0.10
CA SER A 243 0.74 -2.40 -1.24
C SER A 243 0.93 -3.78 -1.86
N GLY A 244 0.00 -4.17 -2.71
CA GLY A 244 0.08 -5.34 -3.57
C GLY A 244 -0.47 -6.62 -2.97
N PRO A 245 -0.47 -7.71 -3.76
CA PRO A 245 -0.80 -9.03 -3.29
C PRO A 245 0.34 -9.62 -2.45
N GLN A 246 0.06 -10.72 -1.73
CA GLN A 246 1.07 -11.46 -0.96
C GLN A 246 2.31 -11.80 -1.81
N THR A 247 2.11 -12.23 -3.05
CA THR A 247 3.16 -12.71 -3.96
C THR A 247 4.00 -11.62 -4.62
N ALA A 248 3.61 -10.36 -4.52
CA ALA A 248 4.29 -9.21 -5.11
C ALA A 248 4.00 -7.95 -4.29
N ALA A 249 4.41 -7.99 -3.03
CA ALA A 249 4.18 -6.90 -2.08
C ALA A 249 5.29 -5.85 -2.14
N LEU A 250 4.92 -4.63 -1.76
CA LEU A 250 5.83 -3.52 -1.57
C LEU A 250 5.67 -2.99 -0.13
N GLY A 251 6.75 -2.96 0.63
CA GLY A 251 6.81 -2.34 1.94
C GLY A 251 7.66 -1.07 1.89
N PHE A 252 7.18 0.04 2.47
CA PHE A 252 7.87 1.32 2.37
C PHE A 252 7.68 2.24 3.57
N GLY A 253 8.67 3.08 3.81
CA GLY A 253 8.64 4.10 4.85
C GLY A 253 8.95 3.55 6.24
N GLY A 254 8.57 4.31 7.25
CA GLY A 254 8.86 4.13 8.67
C GLY A 254 9.40 5.42 9.30
N TYR A 255 9.35 5.52 10.62
CA TYR A 255 9.75 6.75 11.32
C TYR A 255 11.20 7.18 11.06
N THR A 256 12.09 6.25 10.85
CA THR A 256 13.53 6.49 10.72
C THR A 256 14.11 6.16 9.35
N THR A 257 13.29 5.71 8.41
CA THR A 257 13.76 5.21 7.12
C THR A 257 12.86 5.63 5.96
N THR A 258 13.49 5.77 4.79
CA THR A 258 12.84 5.95 3.50
C THR A 258 12.78 4.67 2.70
N SER A 259 13.30 3.56 3.23
CA SER A 259 13.46 2.29 2.51
C SER A 259 12.17 1.84 1.84
N THR A 260 12.32 1.27 0.66
CA THR A 260 11.27 0.55 -0.04
C THR A 260 11.82 -0.80 -0.46
N ASN A 261 11.05 -1.84 -0.22
CA ASN A 261 11.45 -3.23 -0.49
C ASN A 261 10.32 -3.97 -1.17
N LYS A 262 10.66 -4.82 -2.13
CA LYS A 262 9.76 -5.72 -2.86
C LYS A 262 9.85 -7.14 -2.32
N TYR A 263 8.73 -7.81 -2.22
CA TYR A 263 8.62 -9.21 -1.84
C TYR A 263 8.26 -10.09 -3.05
N ASP A 264 8.89 -11.26 -3.15
CA ASP A 264 8.73 -12.21 -4.25
C ASP A 264 8.29 -13.61 -3.76
N GLU A 265 7.56 -13.72 -2.65
CA GLU A 265 7.17 -14.95 -1.91
C GLU A 265 8.32 -15.65 -1.18
N THR A 266 9.56 -15.22 -1.34
CA THR A 266 10.72 -15.89 -0.74
C THR A 266 11.59 -14.90 0.03
N SER A 267 11.79 -13.74 -0.55
CA SER A 267 12.75 -12.75 -0.07
C SER A 267 12.33 -11.33 -0.36
N TRP A 268 12.93 -10.40 0.39
CA TRP A 268 12.77 -8.97 0.17
C TRP A 268 13.98 -8.38 -0.53
N THR A 269 13.76 -7.58 -1.54
CA THR A 269 14.81 -6.84 -2.27
C THR A 269 14.56 -5.35 -2.23
N ALA A 270 15.62 -4.56 -1.99
CA ALA A 270 15.53 -3.11 -1.95
C ALA A 270 15.26 -2.52 -3.35
N THR A 271 14.47 -1.44 -3.39
CA THR A 271 14.20 -0.66 -4.59
C THR A 271 14.28 0.84 -4.28
N ALA A 272 13.79 1.72 -5.18
CA ALA A 272 13.86 3.16 -4.99
C ALA A 272 13.14 3.61 -3.71
N SER A 273 13.80 4.42 -2.90
CA SER A 273 13.32 4.88 -1.61
C SER A 273 12.41 6.11 -1.72
N LEU A 274 11.50 6.28 -0.74
CA LEU A 274 10.75 7.52 -0.53
C LEU A 274 11.69 8.73 -0.40
N ALA A 275 11.22 9.91 -0.76
CA ALA A 275 11.97 11.14 -0.55
C ALA A 275 12.08 11.52 0.94
N THR A 276 11.09 11.18 1.75
CA THR A 276 11.03 11.58 3.16
C THR A 276 10.65 10.39 4.05
N ALA A 277 11.43 10.16 5.11
CA ALA A 277 11.09 9.19 6.15
C ALA A 277 9.81 9.61 6.88
N ARG A 278 8.82 8.72 6.91
CA ARG A 278 7.52 8.98 7.53
C ARG A 278 6.97 7.71 8.15
N GLY A 279 6.50 7.81 9.39
CA GLY A 279 5.81 6.72 10.07
C GLY A 279 4.32 7.01 10.27
N GLY A 280 3.50 5.97 10.45
CA GLY A 280 2.06 6.13 10.53
C GLY A 280 1.45 6.62 9.22
N LEU A 281 2.06 6.32 8.09
CA LEU A 281 1.55 6.66 6.76
C LEU A 281 0.55 5.60 6.29
N GLY A 282 -0.40 6.03 5.46
CA GLY A 282 -1.21 5.13 4.66
C GLY A 282 -0.47 4.72 3.39
N GLY A 283 -0.81 3.54 2.89
CA GLY A 283 -0.26 3.05 1.64
C GLY A 283 -1.16 2.01 1.00
N ASP A 284 -1.27 2.10 -0.32
CA ASP A 284 -2.05 1.19 -1.14
C ASP A 284 -1.45 1.06 -2.55
N GLY A 285 -1.87 0.05 -3.30
CA GLY A 285 -1.41 -0.17 -4.66
C GLY A 285 -1.82 -1.53 -5.19
N THR A 286 -1.61 -1.74 -6.49
CA THR A 286 -2.02 -2.98 -7.16
C THR A 286 -1.00 -4.09 -7.02
N ASN A 287 0.29 -3.76 -6.90
CA ASN A 287 1.39 -4.73 -6.82
C ASN A 287 2.70 -4.01 -6.43
N ASP A 288 3.82 -4.70 -6.54
CA ASP A 288 5.18 -4.22 -6.27
C ASP A 288 5.73 -3.22 -7.30
N THR A 289 4.95 -2.87 -8.33
CA THR A 289 5.36 -1.91 -9.39
C THR A 289 4.57 -0.61 -9.38
N SER A 290 3.49 -0.51 -8.59
CA SER A 290 2.62 0.66 -8.52
C SER A 290 2.03 0.79 -7.12
N ALA A 291 2.39 1.86 -6.41
CA ALA A 291 1.92 2.15 -5.07
C ALA A 291 1.76 3.65 -4.81
N ILE A 292 0.98 3.99 -3.81
CA ILE A 292 0.83 5.33 -3.26
C ILE A 292 1.17 5.31 -1.78
N ALA A 293 1.88 6.34 -1.30
CA ALA A 293 2.18 6.61 0.09
C ALA A 293 1.62 7.98 0.47
N PHE A 294 0.81 8.07 1.50
CA PHE A 294 0.18 9.33 1.89
C PHE A 294 0.15 9.54 3.41
N GLY A 295 0.16 10.82 3.84
CA GLY A 295 0.20 11.18 5.24
C GLY A 295 1.47 10.76 5.95
N GLY A 296 1.37 10.53 7.26
CA GLY A 296 2.48 10.10 8.13
C GLY A 296 3.28 11.25 8.73
N ALA A 297 3.82 11.03 9.93
CA ALA A 297 4.65 12.01 10.63
C ALA A 297 6.12 11.91 10.18
N PRO A 298 6.83 13.06 10.11
CA PRO A 298 6.41 14.43 10.47
C PRO A 298 5.65 15.17 9.36
N SER A 299 5.68 14.72 8.11
CA SER A 299 5.14 15.43 6.93
C SER A 299 3.74 14.92 6.59
N ARG A 300 2.76 15.33 7.38
CA ARG A 300 1.43 14.72 7.50
C ARG A 300 0.51 14.79 6.27
N ASN A 301 0.79 15.64 5.28
CA ASN A 301 -0.05 15.81 4.09
C ASN A 301 0.61 15.39 2.79
N ILE A 302 1.86 14.96 2.81
CA ILE A 302 2.60 14.57 1.61
C ILE A 302 2.03 13.29 1.01
N THR A 303 1.95 13.26 -0.33
CA THR A 303 1.68 12.07 -1.12
C THR A 303 2.87 11.82 -2.04
N GLU A 304 3.28 10.57 -2.12
CA GLU A 304 4.28 10.07 -3.07
C GLU A 304 3.73 8.86 -3.83
N GLU A 305 4.06 8.75 -5.11
CA GLU A 305 3.61 7.69 -6.02
C GLU A 305 4.82 6.88 -6.50
N PHE A 306 4.75 5.58 -6.33
CA PHE A 306 5.78 4.64 -6.79
C PHE A 306 5.42 4.09 -8.16
N SER A 307 6.39 4.09 -9.07
CA SER A 307 6.28 3.44 -10.36
C SER A 307 7.56 2.69 -10.68
N ASP A 308 7.41 1.42 -11.04
CA ASP A 308 8.48 0.60 -11.60
C ASP A 308 8.01 0.05 -12.95
N LEU A 309 8.26 0.83 -13.98
CA LEU A 309 7.79 0.55 -15.34
C LEU A 309 8.72 -0.41 -16.10
N GLY A 310 9.90 -0.72 -15.52
CA GLY A 310 10.88 -1.54 -16.20
C GLY A 310 11.25 -1.00 -17.58
N ASN A 311 11.33 -1.87 -18.56
CA ASN A 311 11.58 -1.49 -19.93
C ASN A 311 10.33 -0.87 -20.59
N THR A 312 10.44 0.35 -21.09
CA THR A 312 9.35 1.06 -21.75
C THR A 312 9.72 1.48 -23.16
N VAL A 313 8.76 1.37 -24.07
CA VAL A 313 8.91 1.82 -25.44
C VAL A 313 8.49 3.28 -25.56
N THR A 314 9.42 4.15 -25.97
CA THR A 314 9.16 5.57 -26.18
C THR A 314 9.49 5.99 -27.60
N SER A 315 8.90 7.11 -28.07
CA SER A 315 9.28 7.72 -29.34
C SER A 315 10.51 8.61 -29.14
N LEU A 316 11.42 8.53 -30.10
CA LEU A 316 12.50 9.53 -30.21
C LEU A 316 11.99 10.70 -31.03
N ASP A 317 11.96 11.88 -30.44
CA ASP A 317 11.75 13.11 -31.19
C ASP A 317 13.03 13.47 -31.90
N VAL A 318 12.99 13.50 -33.21
CA VAL A 318 14.11 13.93 -34.09
C VAL A 318 13.80 15.36 -34.49
N SER A 319 14.25 16.32 -33.68
CA SER A 319 14.27 17.74 -34.02
C SER A 319 15.33 18.07 -35.06
#